data_81810bb4882d38a471403e35709664e9
#
_entry.id   81810bb4882d38a471403e35709664e9
#
_cell.length_a   1.000
_cell.length_b   1.000
_cell.length_c   1.000
_cell.angle_alpha   90.00
_cell.angle_beta   90.00
_cell.angle_gamma   90.00
#
_symmetry.space_group_name_H-M   'P 1'
#
loop_
_entity.id
_entity.type
_entity.pdbx_description
1 polymer ?
#
loop_
_entity_poly.entity_id
_entity_poly.type
_entity_poly.pdbx_seq_one_letter_code
_entity_poly.pdbx_strand_id
1 'polypeptide(L)'
;MGNMTLPVPSFNTKSISTAIANLRSCCQVDIQSNWQYQETDGVISDFIPLSVTNWPPVQLNEKAHISWQGGNQVLWLGQKFSVPENLHNFPVTGLSLRLALVWWADLAEVYINGKLVLTGDLFDSSPRVLLSPRVRPGEDFTIVLRLVSPGHDQGALMQSVAIFESIDYNSPDPGFIADELAVVEILLENFAPDKLPDLAGEVEKVTNHNAKNQDWKTYLVNFRQTYLGLSEFIRDQKYKIHLLGHAHLDLAWLWPVEETWKAAQNTFESVLKLQQDFPELIFCHTTPALYAWVEENRPDLFRAIQNQVKAGKWEVLGGFWVEPDLNLIAGESIVRQLLYGQRYFLHKFGKISTVVWVPDTFGFCATLPQFFVNAGIEFFVTQKLRWNDTTKFDYSLFFWRSLDGSQILSFMSAPIGETIEPVRMAKYACEWKNQTGLQNSLWLPGVGDHGGGPTRDMLETGRRWESSPIFPKLEFTTAEKYLQQIKSPSQNLPVWEDELYLEFHRGCYTTHGDQKRWNRQSEHLLYSAELFATLANILSGAEFPQIEIETAWKKVLFNQFHDILPGSSITQVYEDARPEWETVEKIGRKILED
;
A
#
# COMPACT_ATOMS: atom_id res chain seq x y z
N MET A 1 -10.19 -37.06 20.53
CA MET A 1 -9.70 -37.97 19.45
C MET A 1 -8.68 -37.14 18.67
N GLY A 2 -7.41 -37.48 18.80
CA GLY A 2 -6.33 -36.70 18.22
C GLY A 2 -6.33 -36.79 16.69
N ASN A 3 -6.35 -35.65 16.02
CA ASN A 3 -6.04 -35.55 14.60
C ASN A 3 -4.57 -35.89 14.38
N MET A 4 -4.29 -37.08 13.92
CA MET A 4 -3.01 -37.44 13.30
C MET A 4 -2.92 -36.65 11.97
N THR A 5 -2.20 -35.56 11.96
CA THR A 5 -1.68 -35.00 10.72
C THR A 5 -0.63 -35.97 10.18
N LEU A 6 -0.95 -36.62 9.08
CA LEU A 6 0.03 -37.37 8.30
C LEU A 6 1.15 -36.42 7.88
N PRO A 7 2.42 -36.81 7.97
CA PRO A 7 3.52 -36.01 7.48
C PRO A 7 3.36 -35.85 5.96
N VAL A 8 3.25 -34.60 5.51
CA VAL A 8 3.33 -34.27 4.08
C VAL A 8 4.71 -34.73 3.60
N PRO A 9 4.80 -35.56 2.56
CA PRO A 9 6.07 -36.00 2.01
C PRO A 9 6.87 -34.75 1.60
N SER A 10 8.09 -34.59 2.09
CA SER A 10 9.02 -33.57 1.62
C SER A 10 9.44 -33.91 0.19
N PHE A 11 8.69 -33.43 -0.80
CA PHE A 11 9.06 -33.53 -2.20
C PHE A 11 10.30 -32.69 -2.47
N ASN A 12 11.17 -33.15 -3.36
CA ASN A 12 12.40 -32.44 -3.73
C ASN A 12 12.06 -31.23 -4.65
N THR A 13 11.56 -30.14 -4.08
CA THR A 13 11.31 -28.87 -4.79
C THR A 13 12.60 -28.12 -5.16
N LYS A 14 13.76 -28.65 -4.76
CA LYS A 14 15.07 -28.04 -5.01
C LYS A 14 15.37 -27.84 -6.51
N SER A 15 14.79 -28.64 -7.38
CA SER A 15 14.95 -28.50 -8.83
C SER A 15 14.19 -27.28 -9.38
N ILE A 16 12.96 -26.98 -8.88
CA ILE A 16 12.15 -25.84 -9.31
C ILE A 16 12.79 -24.54 -8.84
N SER A 17 13.15 -24.42 -7.57
CA SER A 17 13.83 -23.23 -7.05
C SER A 17 15.16 -22.95 -7.73
N THR A 18 15.92 -23.99 -8.09
CA THR A 18 17.17 -23.86 -8.86
C THR A 18 16.90 -23.36 -10.28
N ALA A 19 15.86 -23.87 -10.95
CA ALA A 19 15.50 -23.41 -12.29
C ALA A 19 15.04 -21.94 -12.28
N ILE A 20 14.24 -21.54 -11.30
CA ILE A 20 13.82 -20.13 -11.10
C ILE A 20 15.04 -19.23 -10.92
N ALA A 21 15.99 -19.62 -10.06
CA ALA A 21 17.22 -18.84 -9.84
C ALA A 21 18.06 -18.71 -11.11
N ASN A 22 18.24 -19.81 -11.87
CA ASN A 22 18.99 -19.83 -13.12
C ASN A 22 18.33 -18.95 -14.18
N LEU A 23 17.00 -18.98 -14.32
CA LEU A 23 16.27 -18.14 -15.27
C LEU A 23 16.41 -16.64 -14.89
N ARG A 24 16.27 -16.30 -13.62
CA ARG A 24 16.44 -14.92 -13.15
C ARG A 24 17.86 -14.40 -13.42
N SER A 25 18.90 -15.22 -13.24
CA SER A 25 20.28 -14.84 -13.52
C SER A 25 20.51 -14.49 -15.00
N CYS A 26 19.69 -14.99 -15.93
CA CYS A 26 19.77 -14.66 -17.35
C CYS A 26 19.24 -13.26 -17.71
N CYS A 27 18.56 -12.57 -16.77
CA CYS A 27 17.98 -11.25 -17.03
C CYS A 27 18.19 -10.26 -15.88
N GLN A 28 18.96 -10.62 -14.84
CA GLN A 28 19.23 -9.76 -13.69
C GLN A 28 20.72 -9.70 -13.39
N VAL A 29 21.21 -8.52 -13.05
CA VAL A 29 22.61 -8.28 -12.63
C VAL A 29 22.58 -7.56 -11.29
N ASP A 30 23.15 -8.20 -10.27
CA ASP A 30 23.44 -7.53 -9.01
C ASP A 30 24.57 -6.52 -9.24
N ILE A 31 24.30 -5.25 -8.93
CA ILE A 31 25.25 -4.14 -9.11
C ILE A 31 25.62 -3.50 -7.77
N GLN A 32 25.25 -4.13 -6.65
CA GLN A 32 25.43 -3.61 -5.30
C GLN A 32 26.91 -3.32 -4.96
N SER A 33 27.82 -4.16 -5.38
CA SER A 33 29.26 -4.01 -5.14
C SER A 33 29.97 -3.02 -6.09
N ASN A 34 29.28 -2.56 -7.14
CA ASN A 34 29.90 -1.72 -8.18
C ASN A 34 29.83 -0.22 -7.87
N TRP A 35 29.16 0.16 -6.80
CA TRP A 35 29.03 1.55 -6.42
C TRP A 35 30.35 2.13 -5.94
N GLN A 36 30.53 3.39 -6.24
CA GLN A 36 31.55 4.27 -5.69
C GLN A 36 30.86 5.35 -4.87
N TYR A 37 31.51 5.89 -3.85
CA TYR A 37 30.87 6.80 -2.94
C TYR A 37 31.62 8.11 -2.73
N GLN A 38 30.91 9.12 -2.26
CA GLN A 38 31.44 10.38 -1.76
C GLN A 38 30.61 10.83 -0.57
N GLU A 39 31.27 11.09 0.54
CA GLU A 39 30.67 11.74 1.69
C GLU A 39 30.84 13.26 1.53
N THR A 40 29.78 14.01 1.75
CA THR A 40 29.85 15.48 1.67
C THR A 40 29.25 16.08 2.93
N ASP A 41 30.02 16.94 3.56
CA ASP A 41 29.57 17.74 4.69
C ASP A 41 28.75 18.94 4.16
N GLY A 42 27.42 18.85 4.21
CA GLY A 42 26.55 20.00 3.96
C GLY A 42 25.78 20.01 2.65
N VAL A 43 24.88 20.97 2.54
CA VAL A 43 24.00 21.21 1.39
C VAL A 43 24.85 21.52 0.17
N ILE A 44 24.92 20.60 -0.77
CA ILE A 44 25.50 20.89 -2.08
C ILE A 44 24.44 21.63 -2.89
N SER A 45 24.68 22.90 -3.08
CA SER A 45 23.99 23.68 -4.10
C SER A 45 24.42 23.18 -5.50
N ASP A 46 23.46 22.83 -6.34
CA ASP A 46 23.48 22.89 -7.80
C ASP A 46 24.51 22.04 -8.59
N PHE A 47 25.28 21.15 -7.97
CA PHE A 47 26.24 20.32 -8.70
C PHE A 47 25.83 18.84 -8.71
N ILE A 48 25.24 18.39 -9.80
CA ILE A 48 25.00 16.97 -10.05
C ILE A 48 26.29 16.38 -10.65
N PRO A 49 26.93 15.37 -10.02
CA PRO A 49 28.14 14.79 -10.55
C PRO A 49 27.85 14.07 -11.88
N LEU A 50 28.34 14.61 -12.99
CA LEU A 50 28.28 13.95 -14.31
C LEU A 50 29.36 12.88 -14.48
N SER A 51 30.32 12.81 -13.55
CA SER A 51 31.43 11.85 -13.58
C SER A 51 31.72 11.31 -12.20
N VAL A 52 31.77 9.99 -12.09
CA VAL A 52 32.05 9.23 -10.86
C VAL A 52 33.47 8.62 -10.86
N THR A 53 34.32 8.98 -11.80
CA THR A 53 35.59 8.28 -12.12
C THR A 53 36.67 8.31 -11.04
N ASN A 54 36.57 9.15 -10.00
CA ASN A 54 37.58 9.27 -8.94
C ASN A 54 37.02 8.98 -7.55
N TRP A 55 35.82 8.44 -7.45
CA TRP A 55 35.24 8.11 -6.16
C TRP A 55 35.78 6.78 -5.65
N PRO A 56 36.01 6.61 -4.34
CA PRO A 56 36.42 5.34 -3.77
C PRO A 56 35.28 4.29 -3.89
N PRO A 57 35.64 3.00 -4.01
CA PRO A 57 34.65 1.93 -4.05
C PRO A 57 33.99 1.76 -2.67
N VAL A 58 32.72 1.37 -2.67
CA VAL A 58 31.96 1.06 -1.45
C VAL A 58 32.48 -0.22 -0.77
N GLN A 59 32.24 -0.33 0.54
CA GLN A 59 32.40 -1.57 1.27
C GLN A 59 31.00 -2.06 1.70
N LEU A 60 30.73 -3.34 1.46
CA LEU A 60 29.49 -3.97 1.90
C LEU A 60 29.65 -4.50 3.34
N ASN A 61 28.62 -4.32 4.16
CA ASN A 61 28.56 -4.91 5.49
C ASN A 61 28.22 -6.42 5.44
N GLU A 62 28.09 -7.06 6.60
CA GLU A 62 27.77 -8.50 6.73
C GLU A 62 26.43 -8.89 6.05
N LYS A 63 25.53 -7.94 5.90
CA LYS A 63 24.23 -8.12 5.22
C LYS A 63 24.29 -7.78 3.72
N ALA A 64 25.46 -7.54 3.17
CA ALA A 64 25.70 -7.04 1.80
C ALA A 64 25.07 -5.66 1.54
N HIS A 65 24.84 -4.84 2.54
CA HIS A 65 24.32 -3.48 2.41
C HIS A 65 25.46 -2.46 2.36
N ILE A 66 25.24 -1.33 1.69
CA ILE A 66 26.04 -0.11 1.80
C ILE A 66 25.41 0.73 2.90
N SER A 67 26.12 0.88 4.04
CA SER A 67 25.62 1.59 5.21
C SER A 67 26.44 2.84 5.49
N TRP A 68 25.79 3.92 5.98
CA TRP A 68 26.45 5.14 6.44
C TRP A 68 25.80 5.67 7.71
N GLN A 69 26.47 6.63 8.36
CA GLN A 69 26.06 7.16 9.67
C GLN A 69 24.66 7.81 9.60
N GLY A 70 23.91 7.65 10.72
CA GLY A 70 22.64 8.34 10.95
C GLY A 70 22.81 9.83 11.22
N GLY A 71 21.71 10.52 11.51
CA GLY A 71 21.73 11.94 11.83
C GLY A 71 21.68 12.86 10.60
N ASN A 72 20.88 12.51 9.60
CA ASN A 72 20.67 13.25 8.34
C ASN A 72 21.98 13.43 7.54
N GLN A 73 22.87 12.45 7.60
CA GLN A 73 24.11 12.46 6.83
C GLN A 73 23.85 12.12 5.37
N VAL A 74 24.51 12.88 4.48
CA VAL A 74 24.36 12.70 3.03
C VAL A 74 25.43 11.75 2.51
N LEU A 75 25.00 10.75 1.76
CA LEU A 75 25.87 9.85 1.00
C LEU A 75 25.54 9.99 -0.49
N TRP A 76 26.56 10.27 -1.30
CA TRP A 76 26.47 10.17 -2.74
C TRP A 76 27.03 8.83 -3.19
N LEU A 77 26.25 8.10 -3.99
CA LEU A 77 26.67 6.87 -4.65
C LEU A 77 26.65 7.09 -6.15
N GLY A 78 27.65 6.58 -6.83
CA GLY A 78 27.74 6.70 -8.28
C GLY A 78 28.34 5.47 -8.92
N GLN A 79 27.84 5.11 -10.10
CA GLN A 79 28.43 4.07 -10.93
C GLN A 79 28.16 4.29 -12.41
N LYS A 80 29.01 3.70 -13.25
CA LYS A 80 28.75 3.50 -14.68
C LYS A 80 28.26 2.10 -14.90
N PHE A 81 27.13 1.97 -15.59
CA PHE A 81 26.58 0.69 -16.01
C PHE A 81 26.59 0.62 -17.54
N SER A 82 27.31 -0.35 -18.09
CA SER A 82 27.33 -0.62 -19.52
C SER A 82 26.48 -1.83 -19.83
N VAL A 83 25.57 -1.73 -20.77
CA VAL A 83 24.68 -2.82 -21.18
C VAL A 83 25.51 -3.95 -21.77
N PRO A 84 25.48 -5.16 -21.19
CA PRO A 84 26.22 -6.31 -21.75
C PRO A 84 25.59 -6.80 -23.07
N GLU A 85 26.31 -7.57 -23.84
CA GLU A 85 25.78 -8.21 -25.02
C GLU A 85 24.77 -9.32 -24.68
N ASN A 86 25.07 -10.05 -23.61
CA ASN A 86 24.25 -11.14 -23.11
C ASN A 86 24.50 -11.35 -21.61
N LEU A 87 23.54 -12.02 -20.94
CA LEU A 87 23.65 -12.53 -19.58
C LEU A 87 23.50 -14.06 -19.63
N HIS A 88 24.52 -14.79 -19.18
CA HIS A 88 24.51 -16.26 -19.23
C HIS A 88 24.11 -16.81 -20.62
N ASN A 89 24.62 -16.19 -21.67
CA ASN A 89 24.32 -16.45 -23.10
C ASN A 89 22.89 -16.05 -23.54
N PHE A 90 22.10 -15.42 -22.72
CA PHE A 90 20.81 -14.84 -23.10
C PHE A 90 21.04 -13.40 -23.64
N PRO A 91 20.63 -13.08 -24.90
CA PRO A 91 20.85 -11.77 -25.48
C PRO A 91 19.89 -10.73 -24.86
N VAL A 92 20.43 -9.61 -24.39
CA VAL A 92 19.62 -8.55 -23.78
C VAL A 92 19.16 -7.49 -24.77
N THR A 93 19.61 -7.54 -26.00
CA THR A 93 19.27 -6.56 -27.05
C THR A 93 17.77 -6.42 -27.25
N GLY A 94 17.28 -5.19 -27.19
CA GLY A 94 15.88 -4.88 -27.43
C GLY A 94 14.95 -5.05 -26.23
N LEU A 95 15.46 -5.53 -25.09
CA LEU A 95 14.73 -5.55 -23.82
C LEU A 95 14.67 -4.14 -23.22
N SER A 96 13.73 -3.90 -22.34
CA SER A 96 13.78 -2.75 -21.42
C SER A 96 14.77 -3.02 -20.30
N LEU A 97 15.39 -1.97 -19.77
CA LEU A 97 16.28 -2.03 -18.62
C LEU A 97 15.70 -1.21 -17.48
N ARG A 98 15.51 -1.85 -16.33
CA ARG A 98 15.09 -1.20 -15.09
C ARG A 98 16.17 -1.35 -14.02
N LEU A 99 16.25 -0.34 -13.16
CA LEU A 99 17.06 -0.35 -11.95
C LEU A 99 16.12 -0.52 -10.74
N ALA A 100 16.18 -1.70 -10.13
CA ALA A 100 15.48 -1.97 -8.88
C ALA A 100 16.41 -1.61 -7.71
N LEU A 101 15.91 -0.77 -6.81
CA LEU A 101 16.62 -0.29 -5.62
C LEU A 101 15.81 -0.62 -4.37
N VAL A 102 16.51 -0.84 -3.26
CA VAL A 102 15.88 -0.90 -1.93
C VAL A 102 16.80 -0.13 -0.98
N TRP A 103 16.26 0.89 -0.31
CA TRP A 103 17.01 1.71 0.62
C TRP A 103 16.30 1.92 1.96
N TRP A 104 17.09 2.36 2.94
CA TRP A 104 16.65 2.93 4.20
C TRP A 104 17.26 4.33 4.30
N ALA A 105 16.54 5.32 3.81
CA ALA A 105 16.98 6.71 3.67
C ALA A 105 15.80 7.66 3.82
N ASP A 106 15.99 8.74 4.54
CA ASP A 106 14.98 9.77 4.77
C ASP A 106 14.68 10.56 3.49
N LEU A 107 15.68 10.69 2.63
CA LEU A 107 15.55 11.22 1.28
C LEU A 107 16.45 10.42 0.33
N ALA A 108 15.92 10.05 -0.81
CA ALA A 108 16.64 9.43 -1.90
C ALA A 108 16.34 10.14 -3.22
N GLU A 109 17.37 10.56 -3.93
CA GLU A 109 17.26 11.14 -5.26
C GLU A 109 18.05 10.28 -6.25
N VAL A 110 17.40 9.89 -7.34
CA VAL A 110 17.99 9.06 -8.39
C VAL A 110 18.23 9.88 -9.65
N TYR A 111 19.48 9.97 -10.06
CA TYR A 111 19.89 10.69 -11.26
C TYR A 111 20.41 9.71 -12.32
N ILE A 112 19.91 9.83 -13.54
CA ILE A 112 20.37 9.06 -14.70
C ILE A 112 20.92 10.02 -15.73
N ASN A 113 22.19 9.85 -16.09
CA ASN A 113 22.90 10.72 -17.04
C ASN A 113 22.77 12.22 -16.66
N GLY A 114 22.86 12.53 -15.36
CA GLY A 114 22.77 13.88 -14.82
C GLY A 114 21.35 14.43 -14.67
N LYS A 115 20.31 13.69 -14.98
CA LYS A 115 18.92 14.11 -14.84
C LYS A 115 18.25 13.43 -13.65
N LEU A 116 17.62 14.19 -12.76
CA LEU A 116 16.77 13.66 -11.71
C LEU A 116 15.56 12.94 -12.34
N VAL A 117 15.41 11.66 -12.03
CA VAL A 117 14.33 10.82 -12.57
C VAL A 117 13.36 10.33 -11.50
N LEU A 118 13.79 10.33 -10.23
CA LEU A 118 12.97 9.89 -9.11
C LEU A 118 13.46 10.52 -7.81
N THR A 119 12.53 10.87 -6.94
CA THR A 119 12.74 11.19 -5.54
C THR A 119 11.90 10.24 -4.69
N GLY A 120 12.50 9.67 -3.65
CA GLY A 120 11.85 8.76 -2.70
C GLY A 120 12.33 9.03 -1.28
N ASP A 121 11.76 8.31 -0.34
CA ASP A 121 12.03 8.42 1.10
C ASP A 121 11.98 7.04 1.79
N LEU A 122 11.81 7.00 3.11
CA LEU A 122 11.66 5.78 3.90
C LEU A 122 10.41 4.96 3.49
N PHE A 123 9.41 5.61 2.95
CA PHE A 123 8.11 5.01 2.63
C PHE A 123 8.03 4.56 1.17
N ASP A 124 8.69 5.29 0.26
CA ASP A 124 8.90 4.87 -1.14
C ASP A 124 10.34 4.36 -1.32
N SER A 125 10.64 3.27 -0.63
CA SER A 125 12.00 2.74 -0.48
C SER A 125 12.39 1.63 -1.45
N SER A 126 11.50 1.22 -2.37
CA SER A 126 11.70 0.06 -3.25
C SER A 126 11.35 0.33 -4.72
N PRO A 127 11.83 1.41 -5.33
CA PRO A 127 11.45 1.75 -6.70
C PRO A 127 12.11 0.85 -7.76
N ARG A 128 11.43 0.77 -8.92
CA ARG A 128 11.96 0.18 -10.16
C ARG A 128 12.04 1.25 -11.25
N VAL A 129 13.19 1.86 -11.40
CA VAL A 129 13.43 3.01 -12.30
C VAL A 129 13.69 2.53 -13.72
N LEU A 130 12.93 2.98 -14.71
CA LEU A 130 13.18 2.70 -16.11
C LEU A 130 14.42 3.47 -16.60
N LEU A 131 15.50 2.77 -16.92
CA LEU A 131 16.72 3.34 -17.51
C LEU A 131 16.61 3.49 -19.02
N SER A 132 16.14 2.44 -19.71
CA SER A 132 15.89 2.44 -21.14
C SER A 132 14.69 1.58 -21.49
N PRO A 133 13.78 2.03 -22.36
CA PRO A 133 12.68 1.19 -22.84
C PRO A 133 13.15 0.11 -23.84
N ARG A 134 14.34 0.26 -24.45
CA ARG A 134 14.89 -0.69 -25.43
C ARG A 134 16.40 -0.53 -25.53
N VAL A 135 17.14 -1.41 -24.84
CA VAL A 135 18.59 -1.35 -24.75
C VAL A 135 19.31 -1.82 -26.01
N ARG A 136 20.55 -1.32 -26.18
CA ARG A 136 21.55 -1.81 -27.12
C ARG A 136 22.81 -2.20 -26.35
N PRO A 137 23.48 -3.30 -26.70
CA PRO A 137 24.80 -3.63 -26.15
C PRO A 137 25.79 -2.48 -26.26
N GLY A 138 26.53 -2.22 -25.19
CA GLY A 138 27.46 -1.09 -25.10
C GLY A 138 26.82 0.27 -24.82
N GLU A 139 25.51 0.35 -24.62
CA GLU A 139 24.86 1.57 -24.12
C GLU A 139 25.27 1.83 -22.68
N ASP A 140 25.72 3.06 -22.40
CA ASP A 140 26.24 3.45 -21.09
C ASP A 140 25.26 4.32 -20.31
N PHE A 141 25.12 4.03 -19.02
CA PHE A 141 24.36 4.83 -18.05
C PHE A 141 25.27 5.29 -16.92
N THR A 142 25.28 6.58 -16.64
CA THR A 142 25.82 7.11 -15.38
C THR A 142 24.66 7.22 -14.40
N ILE A 143 24.72 6.39 -13.34
CA ILE A 143 23.70 6.34 -12.29
C ILE A 143 24.28 6.99 -11.06
N VAL A 144 23.57 7.98 -10.50
CA VAL A 144 23.96 8.66 -9.27
C VAL A 144 22.79 8.67 -8.31
N LEU A 145 23.05 8.29 -7.06
CA LEU A 145 22.09 8.39 -5.96
C LEU A 145 22.59 9.43 -4.97
N ARG A 146 21.70 10.28 -4.51
CA ARG A 146 21.89 11.10 -3.32
C ARG A 146 20.97 10.56 -2.24
N LEU A 147 21.53 10.08 -1.14
CA LEU A 147 20.81 9.45 -0.05
C LEU A 147 21.07 10.22 1.24
N VAL A 148 20.02 10.49 2.01
CA VAL A 148 20.11 11.13 3.33
C VAL A 148 19.69 10.11 4.37
N SER A 149 20.54 9.84 5.38
CA SER A 149 20.18 8.91 6.44
C SER A 149 19.06 9.44 7.32
N PRO A 150 18.25 8.55 7.95
CA PRO A 150 17.30 8.98 8.97
C PRO A 150 18.00 9.68 10.14
N GLY A 151 17.30 10.63 10.77
CA GLY A 151 17.82 11.35 11.92
C GLY A 151 18.11 10.46 13.12
N HIS A 152 17.41 9.34 13.24
CA HIS A 152 17.43 8.43 14.39
C HIS A 152 18.15 7.09 14.14
N ASP A 153 18.53 6.78 12.88
CA ASP A 153 19.12 5.49 12.50
C ASP A 153 20.17 5.65 11.39
N GLN A 154 20.96 4.59 11.18
CA GLN A 154 21.91 4.52 10.06
C GLN A 154 21.17 4.40 8.73
N GLY A 155 21.66 5.09 7.70
CA GLY A 155 21.20 4.89 6.34
C GLY A 155 21.74 3.59 5.75
N ALA A 156 20.97 2.99 4.83
CA ALA A 156 21.39 1.81 4.07
C ALA A 156 20.84 1.79 2.65
N LEU A 157 21.70 1.50 1.66
CA LEU A 157 21.26 0.95 0.38
C LEU A 157 21.35 -0.57 0.50
N MET A 158 20.17 -1.22 0.59
CA MET A 158 20.06 -2.64 0.88
C MET A 158 20.18 -3.51 -0.37
N GLN A 159 19.72 -3.00 -1.51
CA GLN A 159 19.76 -3.74 -2.79
C GLN A 159 19.84 -2.78 -3.97
N SER A 160 20.58 -3.18 -4.99
CA SER A 160 20.53 -2.57 -6.32
C SER A 160 20.74 -3.63 -7.40
N VAL A 161 19.75 -3.77 -8.30
CA VAL A 161 19.72 -4.80 -9.36
C VAL A 161 19.33 -4.16 -10.68
N ALA A 162 20.10 -4.43 -11.73
CA ALA A 162 19.72 -4.11 -13.10
C ALA A 162 18.91 -5.28 -13.69
N ILE A 163 17.67 -5.00 -14.16
CA ILE A 163 16.72 -6.00 -14.63
C ILE A 163 16.39 -5.74 -16.10
N PHE A 164 16.58 -6.76 -16.93
CA PHE A 164 16.24 -6.76 -18.35
C PHE A 164 14.91 -7.49 -18.56
N GLU A 165 13.92 -6.81 -19.13
CA GLU A 165 12.55 -7.32 -19.31
C GLU A 165 12.10 -7.17 -20.75
N SER A 166 11.31 -8.12 -21.25
CA SER A 166 10.66 -7.97 -22.54
C SER A 166 9.59 -6.89 -22.51
N ILE A 167 9.54 -6.09 -23.55
CA ILE A 167 8.50 -5.08 -23.76
C ILE A 167 7.23 -5.75 -24.32
N ASP A 168 7.42 -6.77 -25.15
CA ASP A 168 6.34 -7.53 -25.78
C ASP A 168 5.94 -8.71 -24.90
N TYR A 169 4.73 -8.64 -24.38
CA TYR A 169 4.15 -9.68 -23.52
C TYR A 169 3.98 -11.05 -24.23
N ASN A 170 4.00 -11.06 -25.57
CA ASN A 170 3.92 -12.29 -26.35
C ASN A 170 5.28 -12.99 -26.48
N SER A 171 6.37 -12.31 -26.15
CA SER A 171 7.73 -12.84 -26.19
C SER A 171 8.37 -12.76 -24.79
N PRO A 172 7.95 -13.60 -23.84
CA PRO A 172 8.39 -13.50 -22.45
C PRO A 172 9.91 -13.74 -22.33
N ASP A 173 10.55 -12.95 -21.48
CA ASP A 173 11.93 -13.11 -21.07
C ASP A 173 12.10 -14.19 -19.98
N PRO A 174 13.35 -14.58 -19.64
CA PRO A 174 13.61 -15.59 -18.62
C PRO A 174 13.07 -15.22 -17.23
N GLY A 175 13.07 -13.93 -16.86
CA GLY A 175 12.53 -13.45 -15.56
C GLY A 175 11.03 -13.65 -15.48
N PHE A 176 10.29 -13.29 -16.54
CA PHE A 176 8.86 -13.55 -16.60
C PHE A 176 8.54 -15.05 -16.47
N ILE A 177 9.29 -15.90 -17.16
CA ILE A 177 9.10 -17.36 -17.09
C ILE A 177 9.46 -17.89 -15.71
N ALA A 178 10.48 -17.35 -15.05
CA ALA A 178 10.82 -17.71 -13.68
C ALA A 178 9.68 -17.39 -12.70
N ASP A 179 9.10 -16.21 -12.82
CA ASP A 179 8.00 -15.78 -11.96
C ASP A 179 6.71 -16.55 -12.29
N GLU A 180 6.45 -16.82 -13.58
CA GLU A 180 5.31 -17.65 -14.01
C GLU A 180 5.44 -19.10 -13.45
N LEU A 181 6.66 -19.65 -13.46
CA LEU A 181 6.93 -20.96 -12.86
C LEU A 181 6.73 -20.96 -11.34
N ALA A 182 7.15 -19.89 -10.64
CA ALA A 182 6.91 -19.73 -9.21
C ALA A 182 5.40 -19.65 -8.89
N VAL A 183 4.63 -18.94 -9.73
CA VAL A 183 3.16 -18.92 -9.61
C VAL A 183 2.55 -20.30 -9.80
N VAL A 184 3.01 -21.08 -10.79
CA VAL A 184 2.56 -22.46 -11.00
C VAL A 184 2.86 -23.34 -9.78
N GLU A 185 4.08 -23.25 -9.24
CA GLU A 185 4.44 -23.98 -8.02
C GLU A 185 3.47 -23.69 -6.88
N ILE A 186 3.21 -22.40 -6.57
CA ILE A 186 2.26 -21.98 -5.52
C ILE A 186 0.86 -22.53 -5.78
N LEU A 187 0.37 -22.45 -7.02
CA LEU A 187 -0.97 -22.93 -7.35
C LEU A 187 -1.06 -24.45 -7.26
N LEU A 188 -0.03 -25.19 -7.66
CA LEU A 188 0.02 -26.65 -7.49
C LEU A 188 0.11 -27.05 -6.02
N GLU A 189 0.95 -26.38 -5.22
CA GLU A 189 1.03 -26.64 -3.76
C GLU A 189 -0.32 -26.54 -3.07
N ASN A 190 -1.13 -25.59 -3.47
CA ASN A 190 -2.41 -25.32 -2.82
C ASN A 190 -3.59 -26.15 -3.38
N PHE A 191 -3.56 -26.49 -4.67
CA PHE A 191 -4.75 -27.05 -5.35
C PHE A 191 -4.54 -28.40 -6.01
N ALA A 192 -3.30 -28.81 -6.27
CA ALA A 192 -2.98 -30.11 -6.86
C ALA A 192 -1.56 -30.57 -6.47
N PRO A 193 -1.28 -30.77 -5.18
CA PRO A 193 0.06 -31.10 -4.68
C PRO A 193 0.61 -32.42 -5.25
N ASP A 194 -0.25 -33.30 -5.70
CA ASP A 194 0.10 -34.54 -6.38
C ASP A 194 0.80 -34.33 -7.74
N LYS A 195 0.67 -33.16 -8.36
CA LYS A 195 1.33 -32.79 -9.63
C LYS A 195 2.69 -32.12 -9.45
N LEU A 196 3.09 -31.76 -8.23
CA LEU A 196 4.39 -31.13 -7.98
C LEU A 196 5.59 -32.01 -8.39
N PRO A 197 5.59 -33.34 -8.14
CA PRO A 197 6.66 -34.20 -8.61
C PRO A 197 6.79 -34.24 -10.14
N ASP A 198 5.67 -34.17 -10.87
CA ASP A 198 5.67 -34.13 -12.32
C ASP A 198 6.29 -32.82 -12.82
N LEU A 199 5.91 -31.67 -12.22
CA LEU A 199 6.52 -30.37 -12.50
C LEU A 199 8.03 -30.40 -12.25
N ALA A 200 8.47 -30.88 -11.10
CA ALA A 200 9.89 -30.99 -10.75
C ALA A 200 10.66 -31.85 -11.76
N GLY A 201 10.10 -32.99 -12.14
CA GLY A 201 10.70 -33.89 -13.12
C GLY A 201 10.82 -33.28 -14.53
N GLU A 202 9.80 -32.54 -14.97
CA GLU A 202 9.85 -31.85 -16.27
C GLU A 202 10.83 -30.67 -16.26
N VAL A 203 10.86 -29.89 -15.18
CA VAL A 203 11.83 -28.80 -14.98
C VAL A 203 13.26 -29.34 -14.99
N GLU A 204 13.53 -30.47 -14.34
CA GLU A 204 14.85 -31.10 -14.32
C GLU A 204 15.31 -31.57 -15.71
N LYS A 205 14.41 -32.13 -16.52
CA LYS A 205 14.73 -32.51 -17.90
C LYS A 205 15.16 -31.32 -18.75
N VAL A 206 14.49 -30.20 -18.59
CA VAL A 206 14.76 -28.99 -19.36
C VAL A 206 16.04 -28.29 -18.88
N THR A 207 16.30 -28.22 -17.58
CA THR A 207 17.51 -27.60 -17.02
C THR A 207 18.78 -28.39 -17.29
N ASN A 208 18.70 -29.71 -17.41
CA ASN A 208 19.83 -30.59 -17.76
C ASN A 208 20.15 -30.59 -19.26
N HIS A 209 19.27 -30.07 -20.11
CA HIS A 209 19.54 -29.90 -21.53
C HIS A 209 20.49 -28.70 -21.75
N ASN A 210 21.75 -29.01 -21.95
CA ASN A 210 22.84 -28.03 -22.10
C ASN A 210 22.50 -26.98 -23.17
N ALA A 211 22.29 -25.74 -22.76
CA ALA A 211 21.96 -24.57 -23.59
C ALA A 211 23.12 -24.11 -24.52
N LYS A 212 24.17 -24.92 -24.71
CA LYS A 212 25.39 -24.53 -25.47
C LYS A 212 25.16 -24.28 -26.95
N ASN A 213 24.05 -24.75 -27.55
CA ASN A 213 23.77 -24.60 -28.98
C ASN A 213 22.30 -24.37 -29.32
N GLN A 214 21.46 -23.94 -28.36
CA GLN A 214 20.02 -23.80 -28.59
C GLN A 214 19.63 -22.32 -28.69
N ASP A 215 18.78 -22.01 -29.67
CA ASP A 215 18.09 -20.71 -29.73
C ASP A 215 17.29 -20.49 -28.47
N TRP A 216 17.65 -19.48 -27.69
CA TRP A 216 17.00 -19.14 -26.43
C TRP A 216 15.47 -18.96 -26.56
N LYS A 217 15.01 -18.40 -27.68
CA LYS A 217 13.59 -18.22 -27.92
C LYS A 217 12.86 -19.56 -27.99
N THR A 218 13.40 -20.50 -28.73
CA THR A 218 12.84 -21.86 -28.83
C THR A 218 12.91 -22.58 -27.50
N TYR A 219 14.02 -22.44 -26.76
CA TYR A 219 14.17 -23.01 -25.41
C TYR A 219 13.09 -22.51 -24.46
N LEU A 220 12.91 -21.18 -24.32
CA LEU A 220 11.95 -20.57 -23.41
C LEU A 220 10.49 -20.95 -23.78
N VAL A 221 10.17 -20.98 -25.07
CA VAL A 221 8.83 -21.41 -25.53
C VAL A 221 8.55 -22.86 -25.16
N ASN A 222 9.50 -23.77 -25.40
CA ASN A 222 9.33 -25.18 -25.06
C ASN A 222 9.24 -25.39 -23.54
N PHE A 223 10.10 -24.72 -22.77
CA PHE A 223 10.06 -24.76 -21.32
C PHE A 223 8.71 -24.29 -20.77
N ARG A 224 8.22 -23.16 -21.27
CA ARG A 224 6.92 -22.62 -20.89
C ARG A 224 5.77 -23.57 -21.22
N GLN A 225 5.76 -24.20 -22.39
CA GLN A 225 4.73 -25.16 -22.78
C GLN A 225 4.66 -26.38 -21.85
N THR A 226 5.80 -26.81 -21.33
CA THR A 226 5.88 -27.95 -20.41
C THR A 226 5.05 -27.75 -19.15
N TYR A 227 5.26 -26.64 -18.42
CA TYR A 227 4.52 -26.40 -17.19
C TYR A 227 3.11 -25.88 -17.45
N LEU A 228 2.83 -25.24 -18.58
CA LEU A 228 1.48 -24.85 -18.97
C LEU A 228 0.57 -26.06 -19.20
N GLY A 229 1.12 -27.17 -19.73
CA GLY A 229 0.38 -28.44 -19.86
C GLY A 229 -0.04 -29.01 -18.52
N LEU A 230 0.84 -28.95 -17.51
CA LEU A 230 0.55 -29.44 -16.16
C LEU A 230 -0.48 -28.58 -15.41
N SER A 231 -0.66 -27.34 -15.83
CA SER A 231 -1.51 -26.36 -15.15
C SER A 231 -2.88 -26.15 -15.84
N GLU A 232 -3.29 -27.00 -16.79
CA GLU A 232 -4.59 -26.86 -17.49
C GLU A 232 -5.78 -26.76 -16.53
N PHE A 233 -5.77 -27.50 -15.42
CA PHE A 233 -6.83 -27.44 -14.41
C PHE A 233 -6.96 -26.04 -13.75
N ILE A 234 -5.88 -25.23 -13.72
CA ILE A 234 -5.90 -23.87 -13.17
C ILE A 234 -6.73 -22.96 -14.06
N ARG A 235 -6.65 -23.14 -15.39
CA ARG A 235 -7.42 -22.33 -16.37
C ARG A 235 -8.93 -22.48 -16.18
N ASP A 236 -9.38 -23.65 -15.74
CA ASP A 236 -10.80 -23.95 -15.51
C ASP A 236 -11.31 -23.35 -14.19
N GLN A 237 -10.43 -22.97 -13.27
CA GLN A 237 -10.81 -22.49 -11.94
C GLN A 237 -11.35 -21.04 -11.92
N LYS A 238 -11.22 -20.26 -13.01
CA LYS A 238 -11.74 -18.89 -13.15
C LYS A 238 -11.38 -17.94 -11.98
N TYR A 239 -10.18 -18.10 -11.40
CA TYR A 239 -9.71 -17.19 -10.38
C TYR A 239 -9.62 -15.76 -10.92
N LYS A 240 -10.00 -14.81 -10.06
CA LYS A 240 -9.83 -13.38 -10.33
C LYS A 240 -9.13 -12.70 -9.17
N ILE A 241 -8.24 -11.79 -9.48
CA ILE A 241 -7.71 -10.81 -8.54
C ILE A 241 -8.25 -9.45 -8.99
N HIS A 242 -9.14 -8.91 -8.19
CA HIS A 242 -9.62 -7.56 -8.37
C HIS A 242 -8.54 -6.59 -7.89
N LEU A 243 -8.30 -5.53 -8.68
CA LEU A 243 -7.37 -4.46 -8.36
C LEU A 243 -8.15 -3.21 -8.00
N LEU A 244 -7.75 -2.54 -6.93
CA LEU A 244 -8.24 -1.23 -6.56
C LEU A 244 -7.06 -0.37 -6.14
N GLY A 245 -6.68 0.60 -6.97
CA GLY A 245 -5.62 1.54 -6.64
C GLY A 245 -5.93 2.24 -5.32
N HIS A 246 -4.97 2.25 -4.40
CA HIS A 246 -5.14 2.78 -3.07
C HIS A 246 -3.92 3.62 -2.67
N ALA A 247 -4.14 4.63 -1.86
CA ALA A 247 -3.11 5.32 -1.11
C ALA A 247 -3.59 5.45 0.32
N HIS A 248 -2.84 4.91 1.28
CA HIS A 248 -2.96 5.31 2.67
C HIS A 248 -2.13 6.57 2.85
N LEU A 249 -2.67 7.53 3.59
CA LEU A 249 -1.99 8.80 3.84
C LEU A 249 -2.27 9.21 5.28
N ASP A 250 -1.25 9.05 6.11
CA ASP A 250 -1.31 9.51 7.49
C ASP A 250 -1.37 11.04 7.53
N LEU A 251 -2.36 11.57 8.26
CA LEU A 251 -2.55 13.01 8.41
C LEU A 251 -1.41 13.69 9.17
N ALA A 252 -0.76 12.94 10.03
CA ALA A 252 0.45 13.26 10.75
C ALA A 252 0.98 11.97 11.38
N TRP A 253 2.28 11.80 11.44
CA TRP A 253 2.94 10.68 12.11
C TRP A 253 4.42 11.03 12.37
N LEU A 254 5.33 10.59 11.49
CA LEU A 254 6.75 10.99 11.52
C LEU A 254 6.99 12.32 10.78
N TRP A 255 5.92 12.99 10.41
CA TRP A 255 5.88 14.31 9.76
C TRP A 255 4.68 15.11 10.27
N PRO A 256 4.74 16.48 10.18
CA PRO A 256 3.64 17.36 10.56
C PRO A 256 2.52 17.39 9.51
N VAL A 257 1.33 17.85 9.91
CA VAL A 257 0.14 17.97 9.05
C VAL A 257 0.40 18.78 7.77
N GLU A 258 1.25 19.81 7.84
CA GLU A 258 1.58 20.65 6.67
C GLU A 258 2.19 19.84 5.52
N GLU A 259 3.01 18.85 5.84
CA GLU A 259 3.62 17.97 4.85
C GLU A 259 2.60 17.04 4.19
N THR A 260 1.60 16.60 4.95
CA THR A 260 0.51 15.76 4.47
C THR A 260 -0.31 16.44 3.36
N TRP A 261 -0.56 17.74 3.45
CA TRP A 261 -1.28 18.46 2.40
C TRP A 261 -0.57 18.39 1.06
N LYS A 262 0.75 18.50 1.08
CA LYS A 262 1.61 18.39 -0.09
C LYS A 262 1.65 16.97 -0.64
N ALA A 263 1.77 15.97 0.24
CA ALA A 263 1.71 14.57 -0.12
C ALA A 263 0.37 14.18 -0.76
N ALA A 264 -0.76 14.67 -0.20
CA ALA A 264 -2.09 14.46 -0.76
C ALA A 264 -2.23 15.06 -2.16
N GLN A 265 -1.78 16.31 -2.35
CA GLN A 265 -1.78 16.94 -3.66
C GLN A 265 -0.99 16.14 -4.69
N ASN A 266 0.25 15.76 -4.36
CA ASN A 266 1.12 15.00 -5.26
C ASN A 266 0.52 13.63 -5.61
N THR A 267 -0.03 12.92 -4.63
CA THR A 267 -0.69 11.63 -4.82
C THR A 267 -1.87 11.74 -5.78
N PHE A 268 -2.75 12.72 -5.57
CA PHE A 268 -3.95 12.89 -6.39
C PHE A 268 -3.62 13.33 -7.82
N GLU A 269 -2.67 14.24 -7.99
CA GLU A 269 -2.19 14.66 -9.32
C GLU A 269 -1.54 13.50 -10.08
N SER A 270 -0.73 12.67 -9.40
CA SER A 270 -0.11 11.49 -9.99
C SER A 270 -1.13 10.47 -10.49
N VAL A 271 -2.13 10.16 -9.66
CA VAL A 271 -3.21 9.23 -10.04
C VAL A 271 -3.99 9.73 -11.24
N LEU A 272 -4.39 11.01 -11.25
CA LEU A 272 -5.12 11.62 -12.38
C LEU A 272 -4.32 11.58 -13.67
N LYS A 273 -3.00 11.78 -13.59
CA LYS A 273 -2.09 11.66 -14.74
C LYS A 273 -2.00 10.22 -15.23
N LEU A 274 -1.87 9.25 -14.31
CA LEU A 274 -1.82 7.84 -14.68
C LEU A 274 -3.11 7.35 -15.32
N GLN A 275 -4.27 7.83 -14.89
CA GLN A 275 -5.56 7.48 -15.49
C GLN A 275 -5.70 7.90 -16.96
N GLN A 276 -4.89 8.84 -17.45
CA GLN A 276 -4.85 9.19 -18.88
C GLN A 276 -4.18 8.08 -19.72
N ASP A 277 -3.12 7.46 -19.18
CA ASP A 277 -2.35 6.41 -19.85
C ASP A 277 -2.90 5.00 -19.56
N PHE A 278 -3.58 4.86 -18.44
CA PHE A 278 -4.17 3.61 -17.91
C PHE A 278 -5.66 3.82 -17.62
N PRO A 279 -6.50 3.86 -18.65
CA PRO A 279 -7.95 4.13 -18.49
C PRO A 279 -8.69 3.04 -17.69
N GLU A 280 -8.09 1.86 -17.53
CA GLU A 280 -8.59 0.80 -16.64
C GLU A 280 -8.42 1.13 -15.15
N LEU A 281 -7.47 1.98 -14.76
CA LEU A 281 -7.19 2.31 -13.37
C LEU A 281 -8.41 2.90 -12.67
N ILE A 282 -8.85 2.20 -11.62
CA ILE A 282 -9.80 2.71 -10.62
C ILE A 282 -9.02 2.93 -9.33
N PHE A 283 -9.19 4.10 -8.75
CA PHE A 283 -8.51 4.51 -7.51
C PHE A 283 -9.52 4.80 -6.42
N CYS A 284 -9.18 4.53 -5.17
CA CYS A 284 -9.98 4.91 -4.02
C CYS A 284 -9.17 5.69 -3.00
N HIS A 285 -9.85 6.58 -2.28
CA HIS A 285 -9.28 7.27 -1.14
C HIS A 285 -10.37 7.61 -0.12
N THR A 286 -9.98 7.60 1.15
CA THR A 286 -10.81 7.95 2.30
C THR A 286 -10.66 9.45 2.66
N THR A 287 -11.00 9.81 3.88
CA THR A 287 -10.62 11.05 4.57
C THR A 287 -11.19 12.34 3.96
N PRO A 288 -12.49 12.63 4.21
CA PRO A 288 -13.13 13.88 3.82
C PRO A 288 -12.36 15.15 4.20
N ALA A 289 -11.60 15.15 5.30
CA ALA A 289 -10.76 16.27 5.70
C ALA A 289 -9.71 16.64 4.65
N LEU A 290 -9.09 15.63 3.99
CA LEU A 290 -8.15 15.86 2.88
C LEU A 290 -8.83 16.47 1.65
N TYR A 291 -10.00 15.94 1.29
CA TYR A 291 -10.78 16.49 0.18
C TYR A 291 -11.24 17.94 0.46
N ALA A 292 -11.60 18.25 1.72
CA ALA A 292 -11.98 19.60 2.10
C ALA A 292 -10.80 20.57 1.96
N TRP A 293 -9.61 20.18 2.36
CA TRP A 293 -8.40 20.96 2.16
C TRP A 293 -8.10 21.18 0.66
N VAL A 294 -8.21 20.11 -0.16
CA VAL A 294 -8.01 20.20 -1.62
C VAL A 294 -9.07 21.11 -2.26
N GLU A 295 -10.32 21.04 -1.82
CA GLU A 295 -11.39 21.93 -2.31
C GLU A 295 -11.06 23.39 -2.09
N GLU A 296 -10.53 23.74 -0.91
CA GLU A 296 -10.20 25.10 -0.53
C GLU A 296 -8.92 25.60 -1.22
N ASN A 297 -7.87 24.79 -1.25
CA ASN A 297 -6.52 25.22 -1.67
C ASN A 297 -6.20 24.90 -3.14
N ARG A 298 -6.84 23.86 -3.72
CA ARG A 298 -6.64 23.39 -5.09
C ARG A 298 -7.98 23.05 -5.78
N PRO A 299 -8.85 24.07 -5.98
CA PRO A 299 -10.19 23.85 -6.55
C PRO A 299 -10.16 23.28 -7.99
N ASP A 300 -9.07 23.46 -8.73
CA ASP A 300 -8.81 22.82 -10.02
C ASP A 300 -8.66 21.31 -9.89
N LEU A 301 -7.82 20.86 -8.95
CA LEU A 301 -7.59 19.46 -8.62
C LEU A 301 -8.88 18.81 -8.09
N PHE A 302 -9.58 19.51 -7.20
CA PHE A 302 -10.85 19.02 -6.66
C PHE A 302 -11.90 18.75 -7.75
N ARG A 303 -12.05 19.66 -8.72
CA ARG A 303 -12.95 19.47 -9.88
C ARG A 303 -12.52 18.28 -10.74
N ALA A 304 -11.21 18.08 -10.94
CA ALA A 304 -10.72 16.92 -11.69
C ALA A 304 -11.09 15.61 -10.98
N ILE A 305 -10.92 15.54 -9.65
CA ILE A 305 -11.35 14.39 -8.82
C ILE A 305 -12.86 14.17 -8.94
N GLN A 306 -13.70 15.22 -8.83
CA GLN A 306 -15.14 15.09 -8.97
C GLN A 306 -15.55 14.50 -10.35
N ASN A 307 -14.83 14.86 -11.41
CA ASN A 307 -15.07 14.30 -12.74
C ASN A 307 -14.73 12.80 -12.80
N GLN A 308 -13.64 12.37 -12.16
CA GLN A 308 -13.27 10.95 -12.08
C GLN A 308 -14.24 10.14 -11.20
N VAL A 309 -14.76 10.74 -10.14
CA VAL A 309 -15.84 10.12 -9.33
C VAL A 309 -17.09 9.89 -10.18
N LYS A 310 -17.52 10.90 -10.95
CA LYS A 310 -18.67 10.77 -11.88
C LYS A 310 -18.42 9.73 -12.97
N ALA A 311 -17.19 9.61 -13.45
CA ALA A 311 -16.78 8.62 -14.44
C ALA A 311 -16.64 7.20 -13.87
N GLY A 312 -16.75 7.01 -12.56
CA GLY A 312 -16.57 5.72 -11.88
C GLY A 312 -15.11 5.24 -11.85
N LYS A 313 -14.15 6.17 -12.00
CA LYS A 313 -12.70 5.92 -11.97
C LYS A 313 -12.06 6.32 -10.65
N TRP A 314 -12.81 6.95 -9.78
CA TRP A 314 -12.40 7.33 -8.45
C TRP A 314 -13.51 7.04 -7.45
N GLU A 315 -13.21 6.25 -6.42
CA GLU A 315 -14.16 5.93 -5.37
C GLU A 315 -13.83 6.72 -4.11
N VAL A 316 -14.77 7.54 -3.64
CA VAL A 316 -14.72 8.13 -2.30
C VAL A 316 -15.39 7.16 -1.34
N LEU A 317 -14.67 6.74 -0.30
CA LEU A 317 -15.13 5.73 0.65
C LEU A 317 -14.64 6.01 2.08
N GLY A 318 -14.99 5.16 3.05
CA GLY A 318 -14.59 5.28 4.44
C GLY A 318 -15.66 5.89 5.36
N GLY A 319 -16.27 6.98 4.94
CA GLY A 319 -17.42 7.59 5.64
C GLY A 319 -17.10 8.41 6.88
N PHE A 320 -15.94 8.27 7.51
CA PHE A 320 -15.46 9.08 8.63
C PHE A 320 -14.82 10.39 8.15
N TRP A 321 -14.84 11.43 8.98
CA TRP A 321 -14.16 12.69 8.69
C TRP A 321 -12.66 12.53 8.49
N VAL A 322 -12.03 11.76 9.38
CA VAL A 322 -10.68 11.23 9.28
C VAL A 322 -10.70 9.73 9.57
N GLU A 323 -9.60 9.01 9.46
CA GLU A 323 -9.46 7.65 10.00
C GLU A 323 -9.10 7.75 11.50
N PRO A 324 -10.08 7.64 12.43
CA PRO A 324 -9.85 7.98 13.83
C PRO A 324 -9.36 6.79 14.63
N ASP A 325 -8.82 7.06 15.84
CA ASP A 325 -8.84 6.08 16.91
C ASP A 325 -10.30 5.69 17.25
N LEU A 326 -10.57 4.41 17.40
CA LEU A 326 -11.92 3.88 17.63
C LEU A 326 -12.08 3.17 18.99
N ASN A 327 -11.10 3.35 19.88
CA ASN A 327 -11.13 2.84 21.24
C ASN A 327 -11.21 3.97 22.29
N LEU A 328 -10.51 5.09 22.06
CA LEU A 328 -10.36 6.18 23.02
C LEU A 328 -11.45 7.26 22.91
N ILE A 329 -12.11 7.37 21.77
CA ILE A 329 -13.12 8.39 21.52
C ILE A 329 -14.50 8.00 22.09
N ALA A 330 -15.33 8.99 22.40
CA ALA A 330 -16.69 8.76 22.86
C ALA A 330 -17.61 8.30 21.71
N GLY A 331 -18.72 7.64 22.05
CA GLY A 331 -19.75 7.27 21.06
C GLY A 331 -20.27 8.46 20.27
N GLU A 332 -20.42 9.64 20.92
CA GLU A 332 -20.78 10.88 20.24
C GLU A 332 -19.76 11.26 19.15
N SER A 333 -18.45 11.12 19.42
CA SER A 333 -17.42 11.38 18.43
C SER A 333 -17.48 10.40 17.26
N ILE A 334 -17.76 9.11 17.50
CA ILE A 334 -17.96 8.12 16.44
C ILE A 334 -19.12 8.54 15.52
N VAL A 335 -20.24 8.95 16.10
CA VAL A 335 -21.39 9.48 15.34
C VAL A 335 -21.01 10.71 14.55
N ARG A 336 -20.25 11.63 15.14
CA ARG A 336 -19.82 12.89 14.48
C ARG A 336 -18.81 12.65 13.36
N GLN A 337 -17.89 11.72 13.54
CA GLN A 337 -16.97 11.30 12.49
C GLN A 337 -17.76 10.85 11.24
N LEU A 338 -18.77 9.99 11.42
CA LEU A 338 -19.66 9.53 10.36
C LEU A 338 -20.54 10.68 9.81
N LEU A 339 -21.14 11.48 10.66
CA LEU A 339 -22.04 12.56 10.27
C LEU A 339 -21.33 13.58 9.37
N TYR A 340 -20.18 14.10 9.79
CA TYR A 340 -19.45 15.11 9.02
C TYR A 340 -18.82 14.53 7.76
N GLY A 341 -18.29 13.30 7.84
CA GLY A 341 -17.74 12.61 6.68
C GLY A 341 -18.79 12.32 5.62
N GLN A 342 -19.90 11.70 5.99
CA GLN A 342 -20.98 11.35 5.07
C GLN A 342 -21.70 12.57 4.49
N ARG A 343 -21.93 13.62 5.31
CA ARG A 343 -22.51 14.89 4.82
C ARG A 343 -21.61 15.55 3.79
N TYR A 344 -20.28 15.57 4.02
CA TYR A 344 -19.33 16.11 3.06
C TYR A 344 -19.39 15.33 1.75
N PHE A 345 -19.34 14.01 1.78
CA PHE A 345 -19.43 13.18 0.58
C PHE A 345 -20.75 13.39 -0.17
N LEU A 346 -21.86 13.42 0.55
CA LEU A 346 -23.16 13.67 -0.07
C LEU A 346 -23.21 15.04 -0.77
N HIS A 347 -22.75 16.10 -0.12
CA HIS A 347 -22.79 17.45 -0.69
C HIS A 347 -21.82 17.64 -1.86
N LYS A 348 -20.64 17.01 -1.82
CA LYS A 348 -19.57 17.26 -2.81
C LYS A 348 -19.54 16.24 -3.95
N PHE A 349 -19.96 15.01 -3.68
CA PHE A 349 -19.91 13.91 -4.65
C PHE A 349 -21.29 13.26 -4.94
N GLY A 350 -22.34 13.70 -4.24
CA GLY A 350 -23.71 13.24 -4.48
C GLY A 350 -24.04 11.84 -3.97
N LYS A 351 -23.17 11.26 -3.13
CA LYS A 351 -23.38 9.92 -2.55
C LYS A 351 -22.79 9.83 -1.13
N ILE A 352 -23.32 8.90 -0.35
CA ILE A 352 -22.72 8.45 0.92
C ILE A 352 -21.95 7.15 0.68
N SER A 353 -20.99 6.85 1.55
CA SER A 353 -20.28 5.57 1.54
C SER A 353 -21.05 4.53 2.33
N THR A 354 -21.21 3.33 1.78
CA THR A 354 -21.73 2.15 2.49
C THR A 354 -20.61 1.31 3.11
N VAL A 355 -19.36 1.73 2.96
CA VAL A 355 -18.15 1.04 3.42
C VAL A 355 -17.43 1.92 4.44
N VAL A 356 -17.20 1.42 5.64
CA VAL A 356 -16.18 1.94 6.56
C VAL A 356 -14.85 1.30 6.16
N TRP A 357 -13.87 2.14 5.89
CA TRP A 357 -12.55 1.74 5.43
C TRP A 357 -11.49 2.36 6.34
N VAL A 358 -10.93 1.55 7.22
CA VAL A 358 -9.99 1.95 8.28
C VAL A 358 -8.83 0.94 8.35
N PRO A 359 -7.94 0.98 7.36
CA PRO A 359 -6.90 -0.02 7.21
C PRO A 359 -5.84 0.05 8.31
N ASP A 360 -5.63 1.22 8.93
CA ASP A 360 -4.53 1.43 9.86
C ASP A 360 -4.92 1.81 11.29
N THR A 361 -6.20 1.98 11.61
CA THR A 361 -6.67 2.23 12.98
C THR A 361 -6.26 1.11 13.96
N PHE A 362 -5.83 1.48 15.18
CA PHE A 362 -5.13 0.61 16.14
C PHE A 362 -6.08 -0.18 17.05
N GLY A 363 -7.01 -0.92 16.45
CA GLY A 363 -8.00 -1.73 17.15
C GLY A 363 -9.39 -1.09 17.22
N PHE A 364 -10.39 -1.89 17.53
CA PHE A 364 -11.79 -1.55 17.30
C PHE A 364 -12.67 -2.08 18.43
N CYS A 365 -13.40 -1.19 19.11
CA CYS A 365 -14.28 -1.58 20.21
C CYS A 365 -15.51 -2.40 19.73
N ALA A 366 -15.98 -3.33 20.55
CA ALA A 366 -17.04 -4.27 20.24
C ALA A 366 -18.41 -3.65 19.91
N THR A 367 -18.59 -2.36 20.20
CA THR A 367 -19.85 -1.63 19.97
C THR A 367 -19.94 -1.00 18.57
N LEU A 368 -18.87 -1.01 17.77
CA LEU A 368 -18.82 -0.34 16.47
C LEU A 368 -19.87 -0.83 15.46
N PRO A 369 -20.18 -2.14 15.34
CA PRO A 369 -21.23 -2.58 14.41
C PRO A 369 -22.59 -1.90 14.63
N GLN A 370 -22.95 -1.55 15.88
CA GLN A 370 -24.15 -0.79 16.19
C GLN A 370 -24.15 0.59 15.52
N PHE A 371 -23.03 1.32 15.61
CA PHE A 371 -22.89 2.64 14.99
C PHE A 371 -22.95 2.54 13.47
N PHE A 372 -22.28 1.55 12.90
CA PHE A 372 -22.20 1.35 11.45
C PHE A 372 -23.57 1.03 10.86
N VAL A 373 -24.28 0.05 11.41
CA VAL A 373 -25.60 -0.35 10.94
C VAL A 373 -26.60 0.80 11.04
N ASN A 374 -26.60 1.55 12.16
CA ASN A 374 -27.47 2.70 12.33
C ASN A 374 -27.13 3.89 11.41
N ALA A 375 -25.89 3.97 10.94
CA ALA A 375 -25.46 4.96 9.96
C ALA A 375 -25.65 4.52 8.49
N GLY A 376 -26.24 3.34 8.24
CA GLY A 376 -26.45 2.80 6.90
C GLY A 376 -25.21 2.22 6.25
N ILE A 377 -24.17 1.89 7.02
CA ILE A 377 -22.97 1.21 6.57
C ILE A 377 -23.28 -0.30 6.43
N GLU A 378 -22.84 -0.89 5.34
CA GLU A 378 -23.03 -2.31 5.05
C GLU A 378 -21.77 -3.15 5.22
N PHE A 379 -20.58 -2.52 5.14
CA PHE A 379 -19.30 -3.20 5.15
C PHE A 379 -18.28 -2.49 6.03
N PHE A 380 -17.50 -3.30 6.74
CA PHE A 380 -16.34 -2.87 7.52
C PHE A 380 -15.08 -3.46 6.93
N VAL A 381 -14.05 -2.64 6.66
CA VAL A 381 -12.78 -3.06 6.05
C VAL A 381 -11.61 -2.56 6.86
N THR A 382 -10.70 -3.47 7.19
CA THR A 382 -9.40 -3.18 7.78
C THR A 382 -8.36 -4.21 7.34
N GLN A 383 -7.08 -3.98 7.60
CA GLN A 383 -6.01 -4.98 7.51
C GLN A 383 -5.18 -5.05 8.80
N LYS A 384 -5.46 -4.15 9.76
CA LYS A 384 -4.54 -3.88 10.88
C LYS A 384 -4.31 -5.06 11.81
N LEU A 385 -5.28 -5.97 11.98
CA LEU A 385 -5.09 -7.15 12.83
C LEU A 385 -4.04 -8.15 12.29
N ARG A 386 -3.60 -8.01 11.04
CA ARG A 386 -2.46 -8.77 10.50
C ARG A 386 -1.13 -8.42 11.16
N TRP A 387 -1.07 -7.28 11.86
CA TRP A 387 0.08 -6.78 12.58
C TRP A 387 0.23 -7.40 13.99
N ASN A 388 -0.75 -8.15 14.46
CA ASN A 388 -0.65 -8.84 15.75
C ASN A 388 0.52 -9.83 15.73
N ASP A 389 1.39 -9.74 16.76
CA ASP A 389 2.60 -10.54 16.88
C ASP A 389 2.35 -11.90 17.55
N THR A 390 1.48 -11.97 18.53
CA THR A 390 1.18 -13.17 19.33
C THR A 390 -0.15 -13.79 18.95
N THR A 391 -1.24 -13.01 18.93
CA THR A 391 -2.59 -13.48 18.63
C THR A 391 -2.89 -13.30 17.14
N LYS A 392 -2.97 -14.40 16.40
CA LYS A 392 -3.36 -14.35 14.99
C LYS A 392 -4.87 -14.32 14.89
N PHE A 393 -5.38 -13.36 14.12
CA PHE A 393 -6.79 -13.28 13.78
C PHE A 393 -7.06 -14.14 12.54
N ASP A 394 -7.85 -15.21 12.70
CA ASP A 394 -7.96 -16.27 11.69
C ASP A 394 -8.98 -15.99 10.57
N TYR A 395 -9.75 -14.91 10.67
CA TYR A 395 -10.85 -14.64 9.74
C TYR A 395 -10.52 -13.52 8.76
N SER A 396 -10.48 -13.84 7.47
CA SER A 396 -10.38 -12.82 6.41
C SER A 396 -11.74 -12.26 5.99
N LEU A 397 -12.82 -13.01 6.22
CA LEU A 397 -14.20 -12.59 5.96
C LEU A 397 -15.10 -13.18 7.05
N PHE A 398 -15.87 -12.32 7.74
CA PHE A 398 -16.69 -12.71 8.89
C PHE A 398 -17.83 -11.71 9.11
N PHE A 399 -18.81 -12.10 9.88
CA PHE A 399 -19.77 -11.16 10.43
C PHE A 399 -19.31 -10.68 11.80
N TRP A 400 -19.19 -9.38 11.97
CA TRP A 400 -18.89 -8.77 13.25
C TRP A 400 -20.19 -8.32 13.92
N ARG A 401 -20.47 -8.82 15.12
CA ARG A 401 -21.71 -8.59 15.85
C ARG A 401 -21.45 -7.80 17.12
N SER A 402 -22.24 -6.73 17.33
CA SER A 402 -22.25 -5.91 18.53
C SER A 402 -23.17 -6.49 19.61
N LEU A 403 -23.04 -5.96 20.83
CA LEU A 403 -23.82 -6.37 22.00
C LEU A 403 -25.36 -6.20 21.85
N ASP A 404 -25.80 -5.26 21.04
CA ASP A 404 -27.21 -5.03 20.70
C ASP A 404 -27.75 -5.98 19.61
N GLY A 405 -26.90 -6.85 19.07
CA GLY A 405 -27.23 -7.76 17.99
C GLY A 405 -27.02 -7.21 16.57
N SER A 406 -26.69 -5.93 16.42
CA SER A 406 -26.32 -5.33 15.12
C SER A 406 -25.12 -6.07 14.54
N GLN A 407 -25.20 -6.38 13.23
CA GLN A 407 -24.20 -7.21 12.57
C GLN A 407 -23.79 -6.62 11.23
N ILE A 408 -22.47 -6.61 10.95
CA ILE A 408 -21.90 -6.07 9.72
C ILE A 408 -20.95 -7.08 9.06
N LEU A 409 -20.97 -7.14 7.73
CA LEU A 409 -19.99 -7.94 7.00
C LEU A 409 -18.62 -7.26 7.05
N SER A 410 -17.63 -7.98 7.58
CA SER A 410 -16.29 -7.49 7.85
C SER A 410 -15.26 -8.20 6.99
N PHE A 411 -14.38 -7.43 6.39
CA PHE A 411 -13.35 -7.88 5.46
C PHE A 411 -11.96 -7.47 5.93
N MET A 412 -11.10 -8.47 6.16
CA MET A 412 -9.68 -8.28 6.42
C MET A 412 -8.96 -8.26 5.07
N SER A 413 -8.64 -7.07 4.55
CA SER A 413 -8.06 -6.90 3.23
C SER A 413 -6.64 -7.45 3.12
N ALA A 414 -6.11 -7.51 1.90
CA ALA A 414 -4.68 -7.59 1.67
C ALA A 414 -3.95 -6.42 2.36
N PRO A 415 -2.65 -6.55 2.67
CA PRO A 415 -1.87 -5.41 3.16
C PRO A 415 -1.97 -4.21 2.20
N ILE A 416 -1.94 -3.01 2.78
CA ILE A 416 -1.82 -1.75 2.03
C ILE A 416 -0.34 -1.44 1.75
N GLY A 417 -0.05 -0.51 0.83
CA GLY A 417 1.32 -0.17 0.46
C GLY A 417 2.03 -1.28 -0.33
N GLU A 418 1.29 -2.10 -1.05
CA GLU A 418 1.82 -3.23 -1.79
C GLU A 418 1.93 -2.95 -3.29
N THR A 419 3.02 -3.40 -3.89
CA THR A 419 3.20 -3.34 -5.35
C THR A 419 2.36 -4.41 -6.06
N ILE A 420 2.24 -4.31 -7.38
CA ILE A 420 1.77 -5.43 -8.21
C ILE A 420 2.94 -6.41 -8.40
N GLU A 421 2.96 -7.42 -7.54
CA GLU A 421 3.96 -8.50 -7.51
C GLU A 421 3.24 -9.85 -7.66
N PRO A 422 3.30 -10.48 -8.86
CA PRO A 422 2.45 -11.61 -9.20
C PRO A 422 2.60 -12.84 -8.31
N VAL A 423 3.82 -13.14 -7.82
CA VAL A 423 4.07 -14.30 -6.96
C VAL A 423 3.38 -14.11 -5.59
N ARG A 424 3.50 -12.91 -4.99
CA ARG A 424 2.81 -12.56 -3.74
C ARG A 424 1.28 -12.53 -3.92
N MET A 425 0.82 -11.98 -5.04
CA MET A 425 -0.60 -11.92 -5.37
C MET A 425 -1.20 -13.31 -5.53
N ALA A 426 -0.49 -14.24 -6.18
CA ALA A 426 -0.92 -15.64 -6.31
C ALA A 426 -1.00 -16.33 -4.95
N LYS A 427 0.01 -16.13 -4.09
CA LYS A 427 0.00 -16.65 -2.71
C LYS A 427 -1.20 -16.12 -1.92
N TYR A 428 -1.43 -14.82 -1.96
CA TYR A 428 -2.59 -14.21 -1.30
C TYR A 428 -3.93 -14.75 -1.84
N ALA A 429 -4.06 -14.93 -3.15
CA ALA A 429 -5.28 -15.49 -3.75
C ALA A 429 -5.53 -16.94 -3.28
N CYS A 430 -4.47 -17.76 -3.10
CA CYS A 430 -4.57 -19.09 -2.53
C CYS A 430 -5.00 -19.04 -1.05
N GLU A 431 -4.37 -18.20 -0.25
CA GLU A 431 -4.72 -18.00 1.17
C GLU A 431 -6.19 -17.57 1.31
N TRP A 432 -6.61 -16.59 0.51
CA TRP A 432 -7.99 -16.12 0.45
C TRP A 432 -8.97 -17.24 0.14
N LYS A 433 -8.69 -18.01 -0.90
CA LYS A 433 -9.52 -19.15 -1.29
C LYS A 433 -9.62 -20.22 -0.18
N ASN A 434 -8.49 -20.53 0.46
CA ASN A 434 -8.45 -21.52 1.54
C ASN A 434 -9.24 -21.08 2.77
N GLN A 435 -9.20 -19.79 3.10
CA GLN A 435 -9.90 -19.24 4.27
C GLN A 435 -11.38 -18.97 4.04
N THR A 436 -11.76 -18.53 2.84
CA THR A 436 -13.12 -18.06 2.56
C THR A 436 -13.93 -18.97 1.62
N GLY A 437 -13.26 -19.85 0.89
CA GLY A 437 -13.88 -20.62 -0.19
C GLY A 437 -14.12 -19.83 -1.48
N LEU A 438 -13.88 -18.51 -1.49
CA LEU A 438 -14.16 -17.61 -2.63
C LEU A 438 -12.99 -17.57 -3.62
N GLN A 439 -13.30 -17.48 -4.92
CA GLN A 439 -12.31 -17.44 -6.01
C GLN A 439 -11.91 -16.01 -6.41
N ASN A 440 -12.55 -15.00 -5.84
CA ASN A 440 -12.32 -13.59 -6.15
C ASN A 440 -11.63 -12.93 -4.95
N SER A 441 -10.38 -12.52 -5.09
CA SER A 441 -9.64 -11.75 -4.08
C SER A 441 -9.52 -10.28 -4.48
N LEU A 442 -9.21 -9.40 -3.54
CA LEU A 442 -8.96 -7.98 -3.75
C LEU A 442 -7.52 -7.65 -3.38
N TRP A 443 -6.80 -6.97 -4.27
CA TRP A 443 -5.45 -6.48 -4.08
C TRP A 443 -5.42 -4.95 -4.20
N LEU A 444 -4.62 -4.30 -3.35
CA LEU A 444 -4.62 -2.84 -3.17
C LEU A 444 -3.26 -2.24 -3.57
N PRO A 445 -2.97 -2.10 -4.88
CA PRO A 445 -1.70 -1.53 -5.29
C PRO A 445 -1.59 -0.06 -4.90
N GLY A 446 -0.44 0.30 -4.32
CA GLY A 446 -0.09 1.65 -3.91
C GLY A 446 1.28 1.67 -3.24
N VAL A 447 1.80 2.86 -2.88
CA VAL A 447 3.16 2.98 -2.35
C VAL A 447 3.18 2.77 -0.84
N GLY A 448 2.62 3.67 -0.04
CA GLY A 448 2.75 3.53 1.42
C GLY A 448 2.00 4.60 2.22
N ASP A 449 2.44 4.80 3.46
CA ASP A 449 1.75 5.61 4.46
C ASP A 449 1.93 7.13 4.28
N HIS A 450 2.97 7.55 3.55
CA HIS A 450 3.21 8.95 3.17
C HIS A 450 2.53 9.33 1.84
N GLY A 451 1.54 8.57 1.42
CA GLY A 451 0.85 8.75 0.16
C GLY A 451 1.51 7.96 -0.98
N GLY A 452 1.17 8.33 -2.20
CA GLY A 452 1.56 7.58 -3.39
C GLY A 452 0.58 6.46 -3.71
N GLY A 453 -0.24 6.69 -4.73
CA GLY A 453 -1.10 5.66 -5.32
C GLY A 453 -0.29 4.66 -6.14
N PRO A 454 -0.95 3.87 -7.00
CA PRO A 454 -0.25 2.98 -7.92
C PRO A 454 0.78 3.73 -8.76
N THR A 455 1.92 3.09 -8.99
CA THR A 455 2.95 3.64 -9.87
C THR A 455 2.76 3.15 -11.31
N ARG A 456 3.41 3.83 -12.26
CA ARG A 456 3.43 3.39 -13.67
C ARG A 456 3.98 1.96 -13.79
N ASP A 457 5.05 1.64 -13.08
CA ASP A 457 5.66 0.31 -13.10
C ASP A 457 4.70 -0.79 -12.62
N MET A 458 3.92 -0.52 -11.56
CA MET A 458 2.87 -1.44 -11.10
C MET A 458 1.82 -1.71 -12.19
N LEU A 459 1.35 -0.66 -12.85
CA LEU A 459 0.31 -0.77 -13.89
C LEU A 459 0.82 -1.48 -15.15
N GLU A 460 2.06 -1.19 -15.57
CA GLU A 460 2.73 -1.90 -16.67
C GLU A 460 2.93 -3.38 -16.33
N THR A 461 3.33 -3.69 -15.10
CA THR A 461 3.44 -5.08 -14.61
C THR A 461 2.09 -5.78 -14.65
N GLY A 462 1.02 -5.13 -14.19
CA GLY A 462 -0.34 -5.67 -14.28
C GLY A 462 -0.74 -6.04 -15.71
N ARG A 463 -0.57 -5.12 -16.67
CA ARG A 463 -0.82 -5.37 -18.10
C ARG A 463 0.02 -6.52 -18.65
N ARG A 464 1.29 -6.60 -18.24
CA ARG A 464 2.20 -7.67 -18.66
C ARG A 464 1.69 -9.04 -18.23
N TRP A 465 1.20 -9.17 -17.01
CA TRP A 465 0.70 -10.42 -16.46
C TRP A 465 -0.72 -10.79 -16.92
N GLU A 466 -1.49 -9.84 -17.42
CA GLU A 466 -2.80 -10.11 -18.03
C GLU A 466 -2.73 -11.11 -19.20
N SER A 467 -1.57 -11.19 -19.88
CA SER A 467 -1.32 -12.14 -20.96
C SER A 467 -0.97 -13.56 -20.50
N SER A 468 -0.68 -13.77 -19.21
CA SER A 468 -0.38 -15.11 -18.69
C SER A 468 -1.63 -15.98 -18.67
N PRO A 469 -1.60 -17.18 -19.28
CA PRO A 469 -2.78 -18.06 -19.33
C PRO A 469 -3.05 -18.78 -18.00
N ILE A 470 -2.12 -18.73 -17.05
CA ILE A 470 -2.22 -19.40 -15.75
C ILE A 470 -2.45 -18.46 -14.60
N PHE A 471 -2.12 -17.17 -14.77
CA PHE A 471 -2.33 -16.18 -13.73
C PHE A 471 -3.81 -15.84 -13.60
N PRO A 472 -4.33 -15.61 -12.38
CA PRO A 472 -5.69 -15.13 -12.19
C PRO A 472 -5.97 -13.88 -13.03
N LYS A 473 -7.17 -13.79 -13.59
CA LYS A 473 -7.55 -12.61 -14.35
C LYS A 473 -7.50 -11.36 -13.47
N LEU A 474 -6.75 -10.35 -13.91
CA LEU A 474 -6.71 -9.03 -13.28
C LEU A 474 -7.88 -8.16 -13.77
N GLU A 475 -8.56 -7.50 -12.85
CA GLU A 475 -9.70 -6.64 -13.18
C GLU A 475 -9.81 -5.50 -12.17
N PHE A 476 -9.73 -4.24 -12.63
CA PHE A 476 -9.97 -3.10 -11.76
C PHE A 476 -11.44 -3.00 -11.37
N THR A 477 -11.69 -2.72 -10.10
CA THR A 477 -13.04 -2.59 -9.53
C THR A 477 -13.09 -1.51 -8.44
N THR A 478 -14.28 -1.19 -7.96
CA THR A 478 -14.47 -0.39 -6.73
C THR A 478 -14.62 -1.32 -5.52
N ALA A 479 -14.32 -0.80 -4.31
CA ALA A 479 -14.50 -1.54 -3.07
C ALA A 479 -15.97 -1.96 -2.90
N GLU A 480 -16.90 -1.04 -3.12
CA GLU A 480 -18.34 -1.32 -3.00
C GLU A 480 -18.77 -2.45 -3.94
N LYS A 481 -18.39 -2.43 -5.21
CA LYS A 481 -18.74 -3.51 -6.17
C LYS A 481 -18.16 -4.85 -5.75
N TYR A 482 -16.89 -4.87 -5.31
CA TYR A 482 -16.25 -6.09 -4.85
C TYR A 482 -16.96 -6.67 -3.62
N LEU A 483 -17.21 -5.84 -2.61
CA LEU A 483 -17.86 -6.27 -1.37
C LEU A 483 -19.29 -6.76 -1.60
N GLN A 484 -20.04 -6.12 -2.49
CA GLN A 484 -21.37 -6.63 -2.91
C GLN A 484 -21.29 -7.99 -3.61
N GLN A 485 -20.26 -8.23 -4.43
CA GLN A 485 -20.08 -9.53 -5.10
C GLN A 485 -19.79 -10.66 -4.10
N ILE A 486 -19.01 -10.40 -3.05
CA ILE A 486 -18.67 -11.40 -2.05
C ILE A 486 -19.74 -11.56 -0.96
N LYS A 487 -20.67 -10.61 -0.80
CA LYS A 487 -21.75 -10.66 0.17
C LYS A 487 -22.74 -11.81 -0.09
N SER A 488 -23.08 -12.06 -1.35
CA SER A 488 -24.10 -13.04 -1.72
C SER A 488 -23.74 -14.49 -1.40
N PRO A 489 -22.51 -14.97 -1.65
CA PRO A 489 -22.09 -16.34 -1.29
C PRO A 489 -21.73 -16.51 0.19
N SER A 490 -21.73 -15.45 0.99
CA SER A 490 -21.18 -15.42 2.35
C SER A 490 -22.17 -15.81 3.46
N GLN A 491 -23.19 -16.63 3.18
CA GLN A 491 -24.29 -16.92 4.12
C GLN A 491 -23.87 -17.73 5.37
N ASN A 492 -22.74 -18.45 5.34
CA ASN A 492 -22.25 -19.32 6.42
C ASN A 492 -20.92 -18.87 7.01
N LEU A 493 -20.67 -17.58 7.05
CA LEU A 493 -19.44 -17.03 7.64
C LEU A 493 -19.42 -17.13 9.16
N PRO A 494 -18.23 -17.18 9.77
CA PRO A 494 -18.09 -17.08 11.22
C PRO A 494 -18.62 -15.74 11.72
N VAL A 495 -19.10 -15.74 12.96
CA VAL A 495 -19.56 -14.53 13.66
C VAL A 495 -18.57 -14.22 14.78
N TRP A 496 -18.03 -13.01 14.80
CA TRP A 496 -17.20 -12.48 15.87
C TRP A 496 -18.01 -11.53 16.75
N GLU A 497 -17.99 -11.73 18.08
CA GLU A 497 -18.85 -11.02 19.05
C GLU A 497 -18.06 -10.24 20.11
N ASP A 498 -16.81 -9.89 19.83
CA ASP A 498 -15.93 -9.18 20.76
C ASP A 498 -15.24 -8.00 20.06
N GLU A 499 -14.38 -7.27 20.79
CA GLU A 499 -13.51 -6.26 20.19
C GLU A 499 -12.57 -6.88 19.15
N LEU A 500 -12.08 -6.07 18.24
CA LEU A 500 -10.99 -6.42 17.32
C LEU A 500 -9.72 -5.77 17.84
N TYR A 501 -9.02 -6.49 18.74
CA TYR A 501 -7.89 -5.96 19.48
C TYR A 501 -6.60 -6.00 18.68
N LEU A 502 -5.91 -4.84 18.62
CA LEU A 502 -4.55 -4.73 18.11
C LEU A 502 -3.56 -4.77 19.27
N GLU A 503 -2.91 -5.91 19.49
CA GLU A 503 -1.94 -6.07 20.58
C GLU A 503 -0.59 -5.37 20.30
N PHE A 504 -0.23 -5.16 19.03
CA PHE A 504 1.07 -4.61 18.64
C PHE A 504 1.27 -3.16 19.13
N HIS A 505 0.19 -2.35 19.16
CA HIS A 505 0.23 -0.95 19.59
C HIS A 505 -0.35 -0.71 20.99
N ARG A 506 -0.18 -1.66 21.91
CA ARG A 506 -0.77 -1.63 23.26
C ARG A 506 -0.42 -0.41 24.13
N GLY A 507 0.65 0.31 23.82
CA GLY A 507 1.03 1.55 24.52
C GLY A 507 0.18 2.76 24.19
N CYS A 508 -0.57 2.75 23.09
CA CYS A 508 -1.37 3.86 22.60
C CYS A 508 -2.45 4.34 23.57
N TYR A 509 -2.95 3.49 24.47
CA TYR A 509 -4.00 3.83 25.44
C TYR A 509 -3.54 4.80 26.53
N THR A 510 -2.24 4.91 26.79
CA THR A 510 -1.68 5.71 27.89
C THR A 510 -0.67 6.76 27.48
N THR A 511 -0.08 6.63 26.27
CA THR A 511 0.90 7.59 25.75
C THR A 511 0.24 8.94 25.49
N HIS A 512 0.95 10.05 25.77
CA HIS A 512 0.42 11.41 25.64
C HIS A 512 -0.94 11.62 26.32
N GLY A 513 -0.98 11.40 27.63
CA GLY A 513 -2.20 11.55 28.46
C GLY A 513 -2.85 12.94 28.41
N ASP A 514 -2.10 13.97 28.04
CA ASP A 514 -2.57 15.33 27.78
C ASP A 514 -3.53 15.37 26.58
N GLN A 515 -3.19 14.72 25.46
CA GLN A 515 -4.05 14.62 24.27
C GLN A 515 -5.38 13.93 24.61
N LYS A 516 -5.31 12.82 25.34
CA LYS A 516 -6.50 12.07 25.77
C LYS A 516 -7.40 12.88 26.70
N ARG A 517 -6.78 13.67 27.59
CA ARG A 517 -7.52 14.58 28.47
C ARG A 517 -8.20 15.69 27.68
N TRP A 518 -7.50 16.34 26.74
CA TRP A 518 -8.09 17.38 25.91
C TRP A 518 -9.21 16.83 25.04
N ASN A 519 -9.02 15.67 24.42
CA ASN A 519 -10.10 15.02 23.68
C ASN A 519 -11.35 14.83 24.56
N ARG A 520 -11.22 14.19 25.72
CA ARG A 520 -12.36 13.93 26.60
C ARG A 520 -13.03 15.20 27.09
N GLN A 521 -12.25 16.22 27.47
CA GLN A 521 -12.78 17.51 27.91
C GLN A 521 -13.51 18.23 26.78
N SER A 522 -12.98 18.21 25.56
CA SER A 522 -13.60 18.83 24.38
C SER A 522 -14.89 18.13 23.97
N GLU A 523 -14.93 16.80 23.98
CA GLU A 523 -16.16 16.03 23.73
C GLU A 523 -17.28 16.43 24.68
N HIS A 524 -17.02 16.51 26.00
CA HIS A 524 -18.00 16.91 27.00
C HIS A 524 -18.41 18.37 26.88
N LEU A 525 -17.43 19.25 26.63
CA LEU A 525 -17.69 20.70 26.49
C LEU A 525 -18.58 20.98 25.29
N LEU A 526 -18.26 20.43 24.13
CA LEU A 526 -19.05 20.68 22.91
C LEU A 526 -20.45 20.06 22.98
N TYR A 527 -20.58 18.86 23.57
CA TYR A 527 -21.89 18.27 23.81
C TYR A 527 -22.76 19.19 24.69
N SER A 528 -22.20 19.69 25.79
CA SER A 528 -22.91 20.61 26.69
C SER A 528 -23.23 21.94 25.99
N ALA A 529 -22.29 22.52 25.27
CA ALA A 529 -22.47 23.77 24.55
C ALA A 529 -23.59 23.68 23.50
N GLU A 530 -23.64 22.61 22.74
CA GLU A 530 -24.68 22.36 21.73
C GLU A 530 -26.05 22.14 22.39
N LEU A 531 -26.10 21.37 23.49
CA LEU A 531 -27.34 21.15 24.26
C LEU A 531 -27.91 22.47 24.77
N PHE A 532 -27.11 23.29 25.46
CA PHE A 532 -27.56 24.56 26.01
C PHE A 532 -27.89 25.61 24.95
N ALA A 533 -27.11 25.68 23.87
CA ALA A 533 -27.44 26.52 22.71
C ALA A 533 -28.77 26.13 22.05
N THR A 534 -29.05 24.82 21.96
CA THR A 534 -30.35 24.31 21.47
C THR A 534 -31.51 24.72 22.41
N LEU A 535 -31.31 24.59 23.71
CA LEU A 535 -32.33 25.02 24.70
C LEU A 535 -32.56 26.54 24.66
N ALA A 536 -31.51 27.34 24.56
CA ALA A 536 -31.61 28.79 24.40
C ALA A 536 -32.38 29.18 23.13
N ASN A 537 -32.07 28.52 22.01
CA ASN A 537 -32.78 28.74 20.75
C ASN A 537 -34.28 28.43 20.88
N ILE A 538 -34.65 27.30 21.49
CA ILE A 538 -36.05 26.87 21.65
C ILE A 538 -36.80 27.78 22.65
N LEU A 539 -36.17 28.13 23.76
CA LEU A 539 -36.84 28.83 24.89
C LEU A 539 -36.86 30.35 24.75
N SER A 540 -35.81 30.94 24.18
CA SER A 540 -35.64 32.39 24.07
C SER A 540 -35.56 32.93 22.63
N GLY A 541 -35.45 32.04 21.62
CA GLY A 541 -35.24 32.44 20.24
C GLY A 541 -33.79 32.91 19.95
N ALA A 542 -32.82 32.60 20.81
CA ALA A 542 -31.42 32.91 20.59
C ALA A 542 -30.94 32.25 19.30
N GLU A 543 -30.01 32.88 18.59
CA GLU A 543 -29.43 32.30 17.38
C GLU A 543 -28.57 31.08 17.72
N PHE A 544 -28.77 29.98 16.99
CA PHE A 544 -27.99 28.77 17.20
C PHE A 544 -26.62 28.89 16.50
N PRO A 545 -25.50 28.72 17.24
CA PRO A 545 -24.14 28.96 16.73
C PRO A 545 -23.63 27.77 15.91
N GLN A 546 -24.29 27.49 14.80
CA GLN A 546 -24.02 26.28 13.98
C GLN A 546 -22.60 26.24 13.41
N ILE A 547 -22.10 27.39 12.94
CA ILE A 547 -20.77 27.47 12.28
C ILE A 547 -19.67 27.23 13.32
N GLU A 548 -19.81 27.84 14.48
CA GLU A 548 -18.86 27.71 15.59
C GLU A 548 -18.80 26.27 16.11
N ILE A 549 -19.97 25.65 16.31
CA ILE A 549 -20.08 24.25 16.75
C ILE A 549 -19.47 23.31 15.71
N GLU A 550 -19.80 23.49 14.44
CA GLU A 550 -19.23 22.66 13.37
C GLU A 550 -17.71 22.81 13.25
N THR A 551 -17.22 24.04 13.37
CA THR A 551 -15.78 24.35 13.34
C THR A 551 -15.06 23.68 14.51
N ALA A 552 -15.59 23.79 15.72
CA ALA A 552 -15.00 23.18 16.90
C ALA A 552 -15.02 21.64 16.82
N TRP A 553 -16.14 21.04 16.42
CA TRP A 553 -16.20 19.59 16.22
C TRP A 553 -15.22 19.10 15.18
N LYS A 554 -15.08 19.74 14.02
CA LYS A 554 -14.13 19.31 13.00
C LYS A 554 -12.69 19.32 13.50
N LYS A 555 -12.31 20.25 14.39
CA LYS A 555 -11.00 20.29 15.05
C LYS A 555 -10.82 19.11 16.02
N VAL A 556 -11.83 18.82 16.84
CA VAL A 556 -11.81 17.63 17.71
C VAL A 556 -11.65 16.36 16.88
N LEU A 557 -12.49 16.19 15.85
CA LEU A 557 -12.50 15.00 15.00
C LEU A 557 -11.18 14.81 14.24
N PHE A 558 -10.56 15.91 13.81
CA PHE A 558 -9.25 15.85 13.14
C PHE A 558 -8.17 15.34 14.10
N ASN A 559 -8.12 15.87 15.33
CA ASN A 559 -7.15 15.46 16.33
C ASN A 559 -7.45 14.08 16.97
N GLN A 560 -8.54 13.42 16.59
CA GLN A 560 -8.81 12.02 16.88
C GLN A 560 -8.18 11.05 15.89
N PHE A 561 -7.43 11.55 14.88
CA PHE A 561 -6.70 10.73 13.93
C PHE A 561 -5.83 9.70 14.65
N HIS A 562 -5.69 8.50 14.05
CA HIS A 562 -5.15 7.31 14.72
C HIS A 562 -3.65 7.40 15.08
N ASP A 563 -2.90 8.41 14.62
CA ASP A 563 -1.55 8.71 15.08
C ASP A 563 -1.46 9.97 15.96
N ILE A 564 -2.47 10.82 16.00
CA ILE A 564 -2.48 12.00 16.89
C ILE A 564 -2.97 11.60 18.29
N LEU A 565 -4.22 11.15 18.42
CA LEU A 565 -4.80 10.81 19.72
C LEU A 565 -4.09 9.67 20.43
N PRO A 566 -3.68 8.57 19.77
CA PRO A 566 -2.91 7.50 20.38
C PRO A 566 -1.53 7.91 20.88
N GLY A 567 -0.92 8.95 20.33
CA GLY A 567 0.38 9.43 20.79
C GLY A 567 1.58 8.81 20.08
N SER A 568 1.41 8.38 18.82
CA SER A 568 2.45 7.72 18.01
C SER A 568 3.21 8.66 17.06
N SER A 569 2.85 9.94 17.04
CA SER A 569 3.48 10.95 16.18
C SER A 569 4.73 11.60 16.80
N ILE A 570 5.46 12.37 15.98
CA ILE A 570 6.58 13.20 16.44
C ILE A 570 6.11 14.39 17.29
N THR A 571 7.03 14.98 18.07
CA THR A 571 6.74 16.08 19.00
C THR A 571 6.03 17.27 18.33
N GLN A 572 6.45 17.65 17.12
CA GLN A 572 5.87 18.77 16.37
C GLN A 572 4.35 18.65 16.19
N VAL A 573 3.86 17.42 15.94
CA VAL A 573 2.41 17.17 15.76
C VAL A 573 1.61 17.55 17.01
N TYR A 574 2.13 17.30 18.20
CA TYR A 574 1.47 17.65 19.46
C TYR A 574 1.58 19.14 19.79
N GLU A 575 2.66 19.78 19.36
CA GLU A 575 2.81 21.25 19.42
C GLU A 575 1.78 21.94 18.52
N ASP A 576 1.56 21.41 17.31
CA ASP A 576 0.57 21.90 16.34
C ASP A 576 -0.88 21.62 16.78
N ALA A 577 -1.14 20.49 17.44
CA ALA A 577 -2.48 20.13 17.96
C ALA A 577 -2.94 21.01 19.14
N ARG A 578 -1.99 21.53 19.95
CA ARG A 578 -2.34 22.33 21.15
C ARG A 578 -3.22 23.55 20.84
N PRO A 579 -2.88 24.48 19.92
CA PRO A 579 -3.71 25.61 19.58
C PRO A 579 -5.08 25.22 19.03
N GLU A 580 -5.21 24.04 18.44
CA GLU A 580 -6.49 23.50 17.98
C GLU A 580 -7.39 23.17 19.16
N TRP A 581 -6.86 22.47 20.19
CA TRP A 581 -7.59 22.18 21.43
C TRP A 581 -7.97 23.45 22.20
N GLU A 582 -7.07 24.45 22.30
CA GLU A 582 -7.34 25.75 22.92
C GLU A 582 -8.45 26.51 22.18
N THR A 583 -8.48 26.42 20.85
CA THR A 583 -9.55 27.01 20.04
C THR A 583 -10.90 26.35 20.33
N VAL A 584 -10.94 25.04 20.44
CA VAL A 584 -12.15 24.27 20.79
C VAL A 584 -12.66 24.70 22.18
N GLU A 585 -11.76 24.78 23.17
CA GLU A 585 -12.12 25.20 24.52
C GLU A 585 -12.71 26.62 24.53
N LYS A 586 -12.07 27.56 23.83
CA LYS A 586 -12.54 28.96 23.71
C LYS A 586 -13.94 29.03 23.09
N ILE A 587 -14.17 28.32 21.98
CA ILE A 587 -15.48 28.30 21.31
C ILE A 587 -16.56 27.73 22.24
N GLY A 588 -16.29 26.55 22.80
CA GLY A 588 -17.27 25.86 23.65
C GLY A 588 -17.62 26.64 24.90
N ARG A 589 -16.65 27.25 25.60
CA ARG A 589 -16.90 28.13 26.77
C ARG A 589 -17.72 29.36 26.39
N LYS A 590 -17.36 30.03 25.29
CA LYS A 590 -18.10 31.20 24.83
C LYS A 590 -19.57 30.85 24.57
N ILE A 591 -19.88 29.74 23.91
CA ILE A 591 -21.27 29.31 23.66
C ILE A 591 -22.04 29.06 24.97
N LEU A 592 -21.36 28.59 26.02
CA LEU A 592 -21.98 28.37 27.33
C LEU A 592 -22.16 29.65 28.14
N GLU A 593 -21.36 30.69 27.91
CA GLU A 593 -21.44 32.00 28.58
C GLU A 593 -22.51 32.90 27.95
N ASP A 594 -22.68 32.84 26.62
CA ASP A 594 -23.69 33.59 25.86
C ASP A 594 -25.11 33.04 26.07
#